data_294b1647dbf744b395d65e7a12901eac
#
_entry.id   294b1647dbf744b395d65e7a12901eac
#
_cell.length_a   1.000
_cell.length_b   1.000
_cell.length_c   1.000
_cell.angle_alpha   90.00
_cell.angle_beta   90.00
_cell.angle_gamma   90.00
#
_symmetry.space_group_name_H-M   'P 1'
#
loop_
_entity.id
_entity.type
_entity.pdbx_description
1 polymer ?
#
loop_
_entity_poly.entity_id
_entity_poly.type
_entity_poly.pdbx_seq_one_letter_code
_entity_poly.pdbx_strand_id
1 'polypeptide(L)'
;MPAANQRPENELRAEAYLSRVSALQSELTCQLQHLRALRAHGRAASGAQDVLTPLRLRQVQRRVKQLRADLSRAQREVAWAVGRLPNPRARTLMEMRYLSCLSWDEIAQALYASPRAALRMHQRALRQVDILLAEREDCR
;
A
#
# COMPACT_ATOMS: atom_id res chain seq x y z
N MET A 1 33.85 -6.79 -0.18
CA MET A 1 32.75 -7.32 0.66
C MET A 1 31.54 -6.42 0.50
N PRO A 2 30.41 -6.97 0.07
CA PRO A 2 29.20 -6.14 0.04
C PRO A 2 28.84 -5.73 1.48
N ALA A 3 28.45 -4.48 1.64
CA ALA A 3 28.00 -3.96 2.92
C ALA A 3 26.85 -4.83 3.44
N ALA A 4 26.87 -5.20 4.73
CA ALA A 4 25.93 -6.10 5.37
C ALA A 4 24.45 -5.65 5.31
N ASN A 5 24.16 -4.51 4.70
CA ASN A 5 22.83 -3.89 4.61
C ASN A 5 22.25 -3.81 3.18
N GLN A 6 22.93 -4.38 2.18
CA GLN A 6 22.34 -4.39 0.83
C GLN A 6 21.38 -5.56 0.70
N ARG A 7 20.10 -5.25 0.76
CA ARG A 7 19.06 -6.21 0.40
C ARG A 7 19.19 -6.54 -1.09
N PRO A 8 19.00 -7.81 -1.48
CA PRO A 8 18.95 -8.17 -2.90
C PRO A 8 17.90 -7.36 -3.65
N GLU A 9 18.19 -6.99 -4.88
CA GLU A 9 17.27 -6.20 -5.73
C GLU A 9 15.89 -6.85 -5.86
N ASN A 10 15.83 -8.16 -5.88
CA ASN A 10 14.58 -8.90 -5.97
C ASN A 10 13.66 -8.70 -4.76
N GLU A 11 14.22 -8.62 -3.55
CA GLU A 11 13.44 -8.32 -2.34
C GLU A 11 12.91 -6.89 -2.36
N LEU A 12 13.72 -5.95 -2.86
CA LEU A 12 13.31 -4.54 -2.99
C LEU A 12 12.16 -4.38 -4.01
N ARG A 13 12.21 -5.12 -5.12
CA ARG A 13 11.13 -5.09 -6.13
C ARG A 13 9.82 -5.64 -5.56
N ALA A 14 9.89 -6.78 -4.88
CA ALA A 14 8.73 -7.38 -4.24
C ALA A 14 8.14 -6.45 -3.19
N GLU A 15 8.97 -5.86 -2.33
CA GLU A 15 8.54 -4.92 -1.30
C GLU A 15 7.87 -3.68 -1.91
N ALA A 16 8.45 -3.10 -2.97
CA ALA A 16 7.88 -1.96 -3.68
C ALA A 16 6.52 -2.30 -4.29
N TYR A 17 6.38 -3.48 -4.88
CA TYR A 17 5.12 -3.96 -5.44
C TYR A 17 4.03 -4.06 -4.37
N LEU A 18 4.36 -4.69 -3.24
CA LEU A 18 3.42 -4.91 -2.14
C LEU A 18 3.08 -3.61 -1.39
N SER A 19 4.03 -2.68 -1.31
CA SER A 19 3.86 -1.40 -0.59
C SER A 19 2.97 -0.40 -1.33
N ARG A 20 2.55 -0.67 -2.56
CA ARG A 20 1.68 0.22 -3.34
C ARG A 20 0.35 0.51 -2.65
N VAL A 21 -0.18 -0.47 -1.92
CA VAL A 21 -1.44 -0.31 -1.19
C VAL A 21 -1.32 0.79 -0.13
N SER A 22 -0.28 0.75 0.70
CA SER A 22 -0.10 1.75 1.75
C SER A 22 0.19 3.15 1.18
N ALA A 23 0.96 3.23 0.09
CA ALA A 23 1.25 4.49 -0.58
C ALA A 23 -0.01 5.14 -1.15
N LEU A 24 -0.84 4.37 -1.85
CA LEU A 24 -2.11 4.84 -2.40
C LEU A 24 -3.10 5.22 -1.30
N GLN A 25 -3.12 4.46 -0.21
CA GLN A 25 -3.99 4.72 0.93
C GLN A 25 -3.62 6.03 1.63
N SER A 26 -2.32 6.30 1.79
CA SER A 26 -1.82 7.57 2.36
C SER A 26 -2.18 8.75 1.46
N GLU A 27 -1.97 8.63 0.16
CA GLU A 27 -2.32 9.69 -0.79
C GLU A 27 -3.84 9.95 -0.79
N LEU A 28 -4.64 8.89 -0.77
CA LEU A 28 -6.10 9.01 -0.71
C LEU A 28 -6.55 9.74 0.56
N THR A 29 -5.96 9.41 1.70
CA THR A 29 -6.26 10.07 2.97
C THR A 29 -5.96 11.56 2.89
N CYS A 30 -4.80 11.94 2.34
CA CYS A 30 -4.43 13.35 2.14
C CYS A 30 -5.43 14.06 1.23
N GLN A 31 -5.83 13.43 0.12
CA GLN A 31 -6.78 14.05 -0.81
C GLN A 31 -8.17 14.19 -0.21
N LEU A 32 -8.60 13.24 0.62
CA LEU A 32 -9.88 13.34 1.33
C LEU A 32 -9.88 14.46 2.36
N GLN A 33 -8.77 14.68 3.06
CA GLN A 33 -8.62 15.82 3.97
C GLN A 33 -8.66 17.13 3.20
N HIS A 34 -7.97 17.19 2.07
CA HIS A 34 -8.00 18.36 1.19
C HIS A 34 -9.42 18.66 0.69
N LEU A 35 -10.15 17.62 0.30
CA LEU A 35 -11.54 17.72 -0.13
C LEU A 35 -12.44 18.32 0.97
N ARG A 36 -12.28 17.84 2.20
CA ARG A 36 -13.00 18.37 3.37
C ARG A 36 -12.70 19.85 3.60
N ALA A 37 -11.42 20.23 3.50
CA ALA A 37 -10.99 21.61 3.67
C ALA A 37 -11.59 22.52 2.60
N LEU A 38 -11.58 22.08 1.33
CA LEU A 38 -12.18 22.84 0.23
C LEU A 38 -13.70 23.01 0.37
N ARG A 39 -14.40 21.98 0.82
CA ARG A 39 -15.84 22.03 1.07
C ARG A 39 -16.17 22.99 2.23
N ALA A 40 -15.39 22.95 3.31
CA ALA A 40 -15.54 23.87 4.43
C ALA A 40 -15.28 25.32 4.01
N HIS A 41 -14.23 25.57 3.23
CA HIS A 41 -13.91 26.89 2.69
C HIS A 41 -15.03 27.39 1.76
N GLY A 42 -15.53 26.56 0.87
CA GLY A 42 -16.64 26.92 -0.04
C GLY A 42 -17.93 27.25 0.69
N ARG A 43 -18.21 26.62 1.82
CA ARG A 43 -19.38 26.95 2.66
C ARG A 43 -19.20 28.25 3.42
N ALA A 44 -17.99 28.57 3.87
CA ALA A 44 -17.67 29.80 4.58
C ALA A 44 -17.62 31.01 3.63
N ALA A 45 -17.14 30.82 2.41
CA ALA A 45 -17.03 31.86 1.38
C ALA A 45 -18.33 31.91 0.55
N SER A 46 -19.37 32.51 1.06
CA SER A 46 -20.68 32.62 0.37
C SER A 46 -20.71 33.70 -0.71
N GLY A 47 -19.57 34.13 -1.25
CA GLY A 47 -19.50 35.15 -2.28
C GLY A 47 -19.56 34.57 -3.69
N ALA A 48 -20.38 35.20 -4.56
CA ALA A 48 -20.55 34.80 -5.98
C ALA A 48 -19.30 34.95 -6.84
N GLN A 49 -18.14 35.29 -6.26
CA GLN A 49 -16.91 35.60 -7.00
C GLN A 49 -15.80 34.54 -6.86
N ASP A 50 -16.04 33.47 -6.09
CA ASP A 50 -15.03 32.41 -5.92
C ASP A 50 -15.17 31.37 -7.05
N VAL A 51 -14.44 31.58 -8.13
CA VAL A 51 -14.41 30.67 -9.29
C VAL A 51 -13.39 29.54 -9.10
N LEU A 52 -12.37 29.76 -8.25
CA LEU A 52 -11.27 28.81 -8.10
C LEU A 52 -11.63 27.63 -7.22
N THR A 53 -12.39 27.83 -6.17
CA THR A 53 -12.77 26.74 -5.23
C THR A 53 -13.58 25.63 -5.94
N PRO A 54 -14.62 25.94 -6.76
CA PRO A 54 -15.33 24.91 -7.50
C PRO A 54 -14.44 24.12 -8.46
N LEU A 55 -13.49 24.78 -9.13
CA LEU A 55 -12.55 24.10 -10.03
C LEU A 55 -11.61 23.16 -9.28
N ARG A 56 -11.03 23.63 -8.17
CA ARG A 56 -10.19 22.81 -7.30
C ARG A 56 -10.97 21.63 -6.73
N LEU A 57 -12.20 21.87 -6.32
CA LEU A 57 -13.08 20.82 -5.81
C LEU A 57 -13.27 19.71 -6.82
N ARG A 58 -13.55 20.03 -8.07
CA ARG A 58 -13.69 19.05 -9.14
C ARG A 58 -12.40 18.28 -9.39
N GLN A 59 -11.25 18.96 -9.39
CA GLN A 59 -9.95 18.33 -9.58
C GLN A 59 -9.66 17.32 -8.47
N VAL A 60 -9.89 17.70 -7.21
CA VAL A 60 -9.66 16.81 -6.06
C VAL A 60 -10.63 15.63 -6.09
N GLN A 61 -11.90 15.86 -6.45
CA GLN A 61 -12.90 14.79 -6.59
C GLN A 61 -12.49 13.76 -7.65
N ARG A 62 -11.97 14.21 -8.79
CA ARG A 62 -11.46 13.33 -9.85
C ARG A 62 -10.26 12.52 -9.33
N ARG A 63 -9.34 13.19 -8.63
CA ARG A 63 -8.16 12.52 -8.06
C ARG A 63 -8.56 11.46 -7.03
N VAL A 64 -9.51 11.76 -6.15
CA VAL A 64 -10.04 10.81 -5.17
C VAL A 64 -10.64 9.59 -5.87
N LYS A 65 -11.43 9.80 -6.90
CA LYS A 65 -12.04 8.72 -7.69
C LYS A 65 -10.97 7.82 -8.33
N GLN A 66 -9.94 8.44 -8.91
CA GLN A 66 -8.83 7.71 -9.53
C GLN A 66 -8.04 6.90 -8.48
N LEU A 67 -7.74 7.51 -7.35
CA LEU A 67 -7.02 6.85 -6.26
C LEU A 67 -7.79 5.66 -5.69
N ARG A 68 -9.11 5.78 -5.55
CA ARG A 68 -9.95 4.66 -5.10
C ARG A 68 -9.91 3.48 -6.07
N ALA A 69 -9.95 3.77 -7.38
CA ALA A 69 -9.85 2.74 -8.40
C ALA A 69 -8.47 2.06 -8.38
N ASP A 70 -7.40 2.86 -8.30
CA ASP A 70 -6.03 2.37 -8.25
C ASP A 70 -5.79 1.55 -6.97
N LEU A 71 -6.32 2.00 -5.83
CA LEU A 71 -6.21 1.29 -4.56
C LEU A 71 -6.90 -0.06 -4.61
N SER A 72 -8.13 -0.13 -5.13
CA SER A 72 -8.84 -1.40 -5.29
C SER A 72 -8.07 -2.38 -6.16
N ARG A 73 -7.49 -1.89 -7.25
CA ARG A 73 -6.67 -2.71 -8.14
C ARG A 73 -5.43 -3.24 -7.42
N ALA A 74 -4.71 -2.36 -6.72
CA ALA A 74 -3.51 -2.72 -5.97
C ALA A 74 -3.83 -3.75 -4.87
N GLN A 75 -4.92 -3.58 -4.15
CA GLN A 75 -5.37 -4.53 -3.13
C GLN A 75 -5.63 -5.92 -3.72
N ARG A 76 -6.29 -5.99 -4.87
CA ARG A 76 -6.53 -7.28 -5.55
C ARG A 76 -5.23 -7.94 -6.00
N GLU A 77 -4.30 -7.16 -6.54
CA GLU A 77 -3.01 -7.68 -7.00
C GLU A 77 -2.14 -8.19 -5.83
N VAL A 78 -2.10 -7.44 -4.74
CA VAL A 78 -1.38 -7.86 -3.53
C VAL A 78 -2.02 -9.10 -2.92
N ALA A 79 -3.36 -9.14 -2.81
CA ALA A 79 -4.07 -10.30 -2.31
C ALA A 79 -3.82 -11.55 -3.18
N TRP A 80 -3.75 -11.38 -4.49
CA TRP A 80 -3.40 -12.46 -5.42
C TRP A 80 -2.01 -13.02 -5.10
N ALA A 81 -1.00 -12.16 -4.98
CA ALA A 81 0.38 -12.58 -4.73
C ALA A 81 0.54 -13.25 -3.36
N VAL A 82 -0.02 -12.63 -2.32
CA VAL A 82 0.04 -13.13 -0.94
C VAL A 82 -0.71 -14.47 -0.80
N GLY A 83 -1.87 -14.60 -1.44
CA GLY A 83 -2.67 -15.81 -1.41
C GLY A 83 -1.98 -17.04 -2.01
N ARG A 84 -0.94 -16.85 -2.81
CA ARG A 84 -0.17 -17.94 -3.43
C ARG A 84 1.02 -18.41 -2.61
N LEU A 85 1.31 -17.76 -1.50
CA LEU A 85 2.36 -18.21 -0.61
C LEU A 85 2.00 -19.55 0.04
N PRO A 86 2.92 -20.55 0.03
CA PRO A 86 2.58 -21.88 0.54
C PRO A 86 2.42 -21.97 2.05
N ASN A 87 3.12 -21.12 2.81
CA ASN A 87 3.07 -21.13 4.27
C ASN A 87 1.91 -20.27 4.77
N PRO A 88 0.89 -20.84 5.46
CA PRO A 88 -0.24 -20.07 5.97
C PRO A 88 0.14 -18.93 6.92
N ARG A 89 1.16 -19.16 7.75
CA ARG A 89 1.64 -18.15 8.71
C ARG A 89 2.30 -16.97 7.98
N ALA A 90 3.06 -17.26 6.93
CA ALA A 90 3.64 -16.23 6.07
C ALA A 90 2.57 -15.42 5.34
N ARG A 91 1.52 -16.08 4.83
CA ARG A 91 0.37 -15.39 4.23
C ARG A 91 -0.27 -14.41 5.21
N THR A 92 -0.53 -14.85 6.42
CA THR A 92 -1.12 -14.00 7.47
C THR A 92 -0.24 -12.80 7.78
N LEU A 93 1.06 -13.02 7.93
CA LEU A 93 2.02 -11.93 8.17
C LEU A 93 1.99 -10.90 7.03
N MET A 94 2.01 -11.36 5.79
CA MET A 94 2.02 -10.50 4.61
C MET A 94 0.69 -9.74 4.45
N GLU A 95 -0.43 -10.38 4.74
CA GLU A 95 -1.74 -9.71 4.76
C GLU A 95 -1.78 -8.61 5.80
N MET A 96 -1.30 -8.87 7.01
CA MET A 96 -1.24 -7.88 8.08
C MET A 96 -0.38 -6.69 7.70
N ARG A 97 0.78 -6.93 7.09
CA ARG A 97 1.72 -5.87 6.73
C ARG A 97 1.26 -5.05 5.53
N TYR A 98 0.80 -5.70 4.47
CA TYR A 98 0.58 -5.04 3.18
C TYR A 98 -0.87 -4.74 2.84
N LEU A 99 -1.82 -5.45 3.42
CA LEU A 99 -3.25 -5.17 3.23
C LEU A 99 -3.85 -4.41 4.41
N SER A 100 -3.51 -4.80 5.63
CA SER A 100 -3.99 -4.14 6.85
C SER A 100 -3.06 -3.02 7.32
N CYS A 101 -1.86 -2.91 6.76
CA CYS A 101 -0.88 -1.86 7.04
C CYS A 101 -0.47 -1.77 8.52
N LEU A 102 -0.35 -2.92 9.18
CA LEU A 102 0.05 -3.00 10.59
C LEU A 102 1.55 -2.77 10.76
N SER A 103 1.96 -2.28 11.93
CA SER A 103 3.35 -2.15 12.30
C SER A 103 3.97 -3.52 12.59
N TRP A 104 5.31 -3.60 12.54
CA TRP A 104 6.01 -4.84 12.85
C TRP A 104 5.79 -5.30 14.30
N ASP A 105 5.65 -4.37 15.24
CA ASP A 105 5.35 -4.71 16.64
C ASP A 105 3.96 -5.33 16.78
N GLU A 106 2.96 -4.76 16.11
CA GLU A 106 1.59 -5.29 16.09
C GLU A 106 1.54 -6.69 15.47
N ILE A 107 2.28 -6.89 14.36
CA ILE A 107 2.36 -8.19 13.67
C ILE A 107 3.02 -9.23 14.56
N ALA A 108 4.16 -8.90 15.18
CA ALA A 108 4.88 -9.82 16.07
C ALA A 108 4.01 -10.25 17.23
N GLN A 109 3.28 -9.33 17.85
CA GLN A 109 2.33 -9.62 18.92
C GLN A 109 1.20 -10.55 18.45
N ALA A 110 0.60 -10.24 17.30
CA ALA A 110 -0.50 -11.03 16.76
C ALA A 110 -0.09 -12.46 16.41
N LEU A 111 1.14 -12.65 15.97
CA LEU A 111 1.67 -13.97 15.58
C LEU A 111 2.38 -14.69 16.72
N TYR A 112 2.44 -14.11 17.92
CA TYR A 112 3.19 -14.64 19.04
C TYR A 112 4.64 -14.96 18.66
N ALA A 113 5.25 -14.08 17.87
CA ALA A 113 6.61 -14.24 17.36
C ALA A 113 7.51 -13.11 17.87
N SER A 114 8.83 -13.38 17.93
CA SER A 114 9.79 -12.31 18.16
C SER A 114 9.86 -11.40 16.93
N PRO A 115 10.21 -10.11 17.09
CA PRO A 115 10.40 -9.22 15.93
C PRO A 115 11.40 -9.76 14.92
N ARG A 116 12.46 -10.42 15.40
CA ARG A 116 13.49 -11.04 14.57
C ARG A 116 12.95 -12.20 13.73
N ALA A 117 12.11 -13.05 14.35
CA ALA A 117 11.46 -14.16 13.66
C ALA A 117 10.46 -13.65 12.59
N ALA A 118 9.70 -12.62 12.92
CA ALA A 118 8.77 -11.98 11.99
C ALA A 118 9.50 -11.41 10.77
N LEU A 119 10.62 -10.71 10.98
CA LEU A 119 11.43 -10.16 9.89
C LEU A 119 12.03 -11.25 9.00
N ARG A 120 12.50 -12.35 9.57
CA ARG A 120 13.01 -13.48 8.78
C ARG A 120 11.93 -14.11 7.91
N MET A 121 10.74 -14.28 8.47
CA MET A 121 9.58 -14.80 7.75
C MET A 121 9.19 -13.86 6.61
N HIS A 122 9.21 -12.56 6.86
CA HIS A 122 8.97 -11.52 5.85
C HIS A 122 9.98 -11.61 4.70
N GLN A 123 11.27 -11.73 4.99
CA GLN A 123 12.30 -11.81 3.95
C GLN A 123 12.11 -13.04 3.05
N ARG A 124 11.79 -14.20 3.64
CA ARG A 124 11.48 -15.42 2.86
C ARG A 124 10.26 -15.22 1.97
N ALA A 125 9.21 -14.61 2.52
CA ALA A 125 8.00 -14.34 1.77
C ALA A 125 8.24 -13.37 0.61
N LEU A 126 9.07 -12.33 0.80
CA LEU A 126 9.45 -11.41 -0.27
C LEU A 126 10.14 -12.12 -1.44
N ARG A 127 11.04 -13.05 -1.15
CA ARG A 127 11.70 -13.85 -2.19
C ARG A 127 10.70 -14.69 -2.98
N GLN A 128 9.73 -15.30 -2.29
CA GLN A 128 8.68 -16.08 -2.92
C GLN A 128 7.77 -15.22 -3.78
N VAL A 129 7.42 -14.03 -3.31
CA VAL A 129 6.63 -13.06 -4.10
C VAL A 129 7.40 -12.61 -5.34
N ASP A 130 8.69 -12.35 -5.22
CA ASP A 130 9.51 -11.98 -6.37
C ASP A 130 9.51 -13.06 -7.44
N ILE A 131 9.62 -14.32 -7.05
CA ILE A 131 9.54 -15.46 -7.98
C ILE A 131 8.17 -15.49 -8.68
N LEU A 132 7.09 -15.31 -7.94
CA LEU A 132 5.74 -15.27 -8.50
C LEU A 132 5.56 -14.14 -9.50
N LEU A 133 6.10 -12.96 -9.21
CA LEU A 133 6.05 -11.82 -10.12
C LEU A 133 6.84 -12.05 -11.39
N ALA A 134 8.03 -12.67 -11.28
CA ALA A 134 8.85 -13.02 -12.43
C ALA A 134 8.15 -14.04 -13.32
N GLU A 135 7.56 -15.09 -12.75
CA GLU A 135 6.78 -16.09 -13.48
C GLU A 135 5.59 -15.48 -14.21
N ARG A 136 4.92 -14.52 -13.58
CA ARG A 136 3.79 -13.81 -14.18
C ARG A 136 4.21 -12.97 -15.37
N GLU A 137 5.37 -12.33 -15.31
CA GLU A 137 5.93 -11.56 -16.42
C GLU A 137 6.30 -12.46 -17.60
N ASP A 138 6.88 -13.62 -17.33
CA ASP A 138 7.27 -14.58 -18.35
C ASP A 138 6.07 -15.20 -19.09
N CYS A 139 4.89 -15.22 -18.47
CA CYS A 139 3.65 -15.72 -19.07
C CYS A 139 2.91 -14.70 -19.93
N ARG A 140 3.43 -13.49 -20.04
CA ARG A 140 2.91 -12.44 -20.92
C ARG A 140 3.75 -12.39 -22.19
#